data_2a7382dd083923956d99e267f512f380
#
_entry.id   2a7382dd083923956d99e267f512f380
#
_cell.length_a   1.000
_cell.length_b   1.000
_cell.length_c   1.000
_cell.angle_alpha   90.00
_cell.angle_beta   90.00
_cell.angle_gamma   90.00
#
_symmetry.space_group_name_H-M   'P 1'
#
loop_
_entity.id
_entity.type
_entity.pdbx_description
1 polymer ?
#
loop_
_entity_poly.entity_id
_entity_poly.type
_entity_poly.pdbx_seq_one_letter_code
_entity_poly.pdbx_strand_id
1 'polypeptide(L)'
;MVEPQAAVTDTHALVFHAAGGRGLGPRATAFFARCEQQQAILYVPAVVVWECSLLARVARINLRRTVRAFFEDLFSNPAYQPLDVTPAQVFLADELRFNRDPFDALICAAARTVALPLITRDAEIRASGAVMVIW
;
A
#
# COMPACT_ATOMS: atom_id res chain seq x y z
N MET A 1 -11.45 5.81 20.39
CA MET A 1 -11.15 4.84 19.31
C MET A 1 -9.65 4.72 19.18
N VAL A 2 -9.17 3.50 19.16
CA VAL A 2 -7.72 3.23 19.06
C VAL A 2 -7.32 3.18 17.58
N GLU A 3 -6.26 3.89 17.21
CA GLU A 3 -5.73 3.81 15.86
C GLU A 3 -5.14 2.42 15.58
N PRO A 4 -5.28 1.90 14.34
CA PRO A 4 -4.72 0.59 13.98
C PRO A 4 -3.20 0.53 14.21
N GLN A 5 -2.73 -0.63 14.66
CA GLN A 5 -1.30 -0.88 14.86
C GLN A 5 -0.62 -1.40 13.61
N ALA A 6 -1.41 -1.83 12.63
CA ALA A 6 -0.92 -2.34 11.36
C ALA A 6 -1.88 -1.97 10.24
N ALA A 7 -1.36 -1.84 9.03
CA ALA A 7 -2.15 -1.56 7.83
C ALA A 7 -1.42 -2.08 6.60
N VAL A 8 -2.13 -2.12 5.49
CA VAL A 8 -1.58 -2.41 4.17
C VAL A 8 -1.56 -1.11 3.37
N THR A 9 -0.55 -0.86 2.56
CA THR A 9 -0.49 0.32 1.71
C THR A 9 -0.88 0.01 0.28
N ASP A 10 -1.51 0.99 -0.41
CA ASP A 10 -1.55 0.97 -1.86
C ASP A 10 -0.30 1.64 -2.44
N THR A 11 -0.19 1.63 -3.77
CA THR A 11 1.00 2.14 -4.45
C THR A 11 1.17 3.65 -4.28
N HIS A 12 0.11 4.41 -4.51
CA HIS A 12 0.20 5.87 -4.50
C HIS A 12 0.46 6.43 -3.11
N ALA A 13 -0.13 5.84 -2.07
CA ALA A 13 0.13 6.26 -0.68
C ALA A 13 1.62 6.10 -0.34
N LEU A 14 2.22 4.97 -0.72
CA LEU A 14 3.65 4.75 -0.48
C LEU A 14 4.51 5.74 -1.25
N VAL A 15 4.17 6.01 -2.52
CA VAL A 15 4.90 6.97 -3.35
C VAL A 15 4.79 8.38 -2.77
N PHE A 16 3.60 8.79 -2.31
CA PHE A 16 3.46 10.09 -1.64
C PHE A 16 4.34 10.20 -0.40
N HIS A 17 4.37 9.14 0.41
CA HIS A 17 5.24 9.12 1.59
C HIS A 17 6.72 9.24 1.19
N ALA A 18 7.15 8.52 0.18
CA ALA A 18 8.52 8.56 -0.32
C ALA A 18 8.92 9.94 -0.86
N ALA A 19 7.95 10.69 -1.38
CA ALA A 19 8.16 12.04 -1.92
C ALA A 19 8.03 13.15 -0.87
N GLY A 20 8.03 12.81 0.41
CA GLY A 20 7.95 13.79 1.50
C GLY A 20 6.57 13.92 2.14
N GLY A 21 5.62 13.11 1.75
CA GLY A 21 4.29 13.03 2.38
C GLY A 21 3.25 13.98 1.83
N ARG A 22 3.56 14.79 0.84
CA ARG A 22 2.58 15.66 0.21
C ARG A 22 1.51 14.82 -0.48
N GLY A 23 0.26 15.19 -0.26
CA GLY A 23 -0.87 14.47 -0.84
C GLY A 23 -1.45 13.39 0.07
N LEU A 24 -0.77 13.03 1.16
CA LEU A 24 -1.33 12.13 2.17
C LEU A 24 -2.39 12.85 3.00
N GLY A 25 -3.49 12.15 3.29
CA GLY A 25 -4.48 12.61 4.24
C GLY A 25 -3.93 12.59 5.68
N PRO A 26 -4.65 13.21 6.63
CA PRO A 26 -4.14 13.36 8.01
C PRO A 26 -3.93 12.03 8.74
N ARG A 27 -4.82 11.04 8.55
CA ARG A 27 -4.68 9.74 9.19
C ARG A 27 -3.54 8.93 8.57
N ALA A 28 -3.39 9.00 7.25
CA ALA A 28 -2.28 8.35 6.54
C ALA A 28 -0.95 8.96 6.97
N THR A 29 -0.85 10.28 7.06
CA THR A 29 0.34 10.97 7.53
C THR A 29 0.74 10.50 8.93
N ALA A 30 -0.23 10.45 9.84
CA ALA A 30 0.02 10.00 11.22
C ALA A 30 0.48 8.54 11.26
N PHE A 31 -0.10 7.68 10.42
CA PHE A 31 0.27 6.27 10.38
C PHE A 31 1.72 6.08 9.90
N PHE A 32 2.10 6.74 8.81
CA PHE A 32 3.47 6.67 8.31
C PHE A 32 4.47 7.22 9.33
N ALA A 33 4.13 8.30 10.04
CA ALA A 33 4.99 8.84 11.10
C ALA A 33 5.24 7.80 12.20
N ARG A 34 4.21 7.05 12.58
CA ARG A 34 4.35 5.95 13.56
C ARG A 34 5.21 4.81 13.03
N CYS A 35 5.11 4.50 11.75
CA CYS A 35 5.99 3.50 11.12
C CYS A 35 7.45 3.94 11.17
N GLU A 36 7.73 5.20 10.88
CA GLU A 36 9.10 5.72 10.92
C GLU A 36 9.71 5.62 12.32
N GLN A 37 8.88 5.68 13.35
CA GLN A 37 9.30 5.51 14.74
C GLN A 37 9.19 4.06 15.23
N GLN A 38 8.90 3.12 14.34
CA GLN A 38 8.71 1.71 14.64
C GLN A 38 7.61 1.44 15.68
N GLN A 39 6.57 2.25 15.65
CA GLN A 39 5.41 2.15 16.54
C GLN A 39 4.18 1.56 15.84
N ALA A 40 4.27 1.29 14.54
CA ALA A 40 3.24 0.63 13.76
C ALA A 40 3.89 -0.17 12.65
N ILE A 41 3.16 -1.12 12.08
CA ILE A 41 3.65 -1.97 10.99
C ILE A 41 2.85 -1.68 9.73
N LEU A 42 3.56 -1.43 8.63
CA LEU A 42 2.98 -1.30 7.30
C LEU A 42 3.38 -2.49 6.45
N TYR A 43 2.40 -3.20 5.94
CA TYR A 43 2.63 -4.27 4.97
C TYR A 43 2.59 -3.70 3.56
N VAL A 44 3.60 -4.05 2.77
CA VAL A 44 3.75 -3.61 1.39
C VAL A 44 3.55 -4.83 0.49
N PRO A 45 2.40 -4.95 -0.18
CA PRO A 45 2.16 -6.07 -1.09
C PRO A 45 3.22 -6.12 -2.19
N ALA A 46 3.64 -7.33 -2.57
CA ALA A 46 4.59 -7.51 -3.66
C ALA A 46 4.09 -6.87 -4.96
N VAL A 47 2.77 -6.84 -5.17
CA VAL A 47 2.17 -6.18 -6.34
C VAL A 47 2.41 -4.66 -6.33
N VAL A 48 2.53 -4.05 -5.16
CA VAL A 48 2.89 -2.62 -5.05
C VAL A 48 4.31 -2.40 -5.56
N VAL A 49 5.24 -3.29 -5.21
CA VAL A 49 6.61 -3.23 -5.74
C VAL A 49 6.60 -3.33 -7.26
N TRP A 50 5.81 -4.24 -7.81
CA TRP A 50 5.68 -4.43 -9.25
C TRP A 50 5.06 -3.19 -9.92
N GLU A 51 3.99 -2.64 -9.37
CA GLU A 51 3.36 -1.44 -9.92
C GLU A 51 4.33 -0.25 -9.90
N CYS A 52 5.10 -0.06 -8.83
CA CYS A 52 6.14 0.95 -8.76
C CYS A 52 7.17 0.78 -9.89
N SER A 53 7.57 -0.48 -10.17
CA SER A 53 8.49 -0.77 -11.25
C SER A 53 7.92 -0.34 -12.60
N LEU A 54 6.64 -0.66 -12.86
CA LEU A 54 5.99 -0.27 -14.12
C LEU A 54 5.84 1.25 -14.23
N LEU A 55 5.44 1.92 -13.17
CA LEU A 55 5.28 3.38 -13.17
C LEU A 55 6.62 4.10 -13.35
N ALA A 56 7.69 3.59 -12.77
CA ALA A 56 9.03 4.15 -12.94
C ALA A 56 9.52 4.00 -14.39
N ARG A 57 9.23 2.86 -15.02
CA ARG A 57 9.62 2.62 -16.43
C ARG A 57 9.01 3.62 -17.40
N VAL A 58 7.80 4.10 -17.11
CA VAL A 58 7.10 5.09 -17.96
C VAL A 58 7.20 6.50 -17.40
N ALA A 59 8.11 6.74 -16.47
CA ALA A 59 8.40 8.04 -15.87
C ALA A 59 7.18 8.71 -15.20
N ARG A 60 6.22 7.92 -14.72
CA ARG A 60 5.08 8.43 -13.96
C ARG A 60 5.39 8.67 -12.48
N ILE A 61 6.42 7.98 -11.97
CA ILE A 61 6.97 8.24 -10.64
C ILE A 61 8.49 8.32 -10.75
N ASN A 62 9.11 9.00 -9.80
CA ASN A 62 10.56 9.08 -9.70
C ASN A 62 10.96 8.77 -8.26
N LEU A 63 11.52 7.58 -8.04
CA LEU A 63 12.02 7.16 -6.73
C LEU A 63 13.43 7.68 -6.47
N ARG A 64 14.04 8.39 -7.43
CA ARG A 64 15.39 8.98 -7.40
C ARG A 64 16.51 7.96 -7.26
N ARG A 65 16.20 6.69 -7.47
CA ARG A 65 17.12 5.54 -7.46
C ARG A 65 16.39 4.33 -8.04
N THR A 66 17.09 3.22 -8.21
CA THR A 66 16.46 2.01 -8.73
C THR A 66 15.33 1.53 -7.80
N VAL A 67 14.36 0.84 -8.36
CA VAL A 67 13.27 0.24 -7.58
C VAL A 67 13.83 -0.69 -6.51
N ARG A 68 14.81 -1.52 -6.86
CA ARG A 68 15.46 -2.42 -5.91
C ARG A 68 16.07 -1.65 -4.74
N ALA A 69 16.88 -0.63 -5.03
CA ALA A 69 17.54 0.15 -3.97
C ALA A 69 16.53 0.84 -3.06
N PHE A 70 15.45 1.38 -3.64
CA PHE A 70 14.38 1.99 -2.87
C PHE A 70 13.75 1.01 -1.89
N PHE A 71 13.34 -0.18 -2.36
CA PHE A 71 12.66 -1.14 -1.50
C PHE A 71 13.61 -1.85 -0.52
N GLU A 72 14.86 -2.10 -0.90
CA GLU A 72 15.85 -2.61 0.06
C GLU A 72 16.04 -1.65 1.22
N ASP A 73 16.11 -0.35 0.94
CA ASP A 73 16.20 0.65 1.99
C ASP A 73 14.92 0.73 2.84
N LEU A 74 13.76 0.73 2.19
CA LEU A 74 12.49 0.77 2.90
C LEU A 74 12.37 -0.41 3.88
N PHE A 75 12.64 -1.62 3.40
CA PHE A 75 12.52 -2.83 4.21
C PHE A 75 13.64 -2.98 5.24
N SER A 76 14.65 -2.12 5.23
CA SER A 76 15.64 -2.07 6.31
C SER A 76 15.05 -1.54 7.62
N ASN A 77 13.96 -0.80 7.55
CA ASN A 77 13.16 -0.44 8.72
C ASN A 77 12.15 -1.56 8.99
N PRO A 78 12.22 -2.25 10.16
CA PRO A 78 11.35 -3.39 10.42
C PRO A 78 9.86 -3.06 10.50
N ALA A 79 9.49 -1.78 10.58
CA ALA A 79 8.09 -1.37 10.50
C ALA A 79 7.49 -1.60 9.12
N TYR A 80 8.30 -1.70 8.07
CA TYR A 80 7.85 -1.96 6.70
C TYR A 80 8.13 -3.41 6.35
N GLN A 81 7.08 -4.18 6.12
CA GLN A 81 7.17 -5.61 5.87
C GLN A 81 6.63 -5.96 4.50
N PRO A 82 7.36 -6.75 3.69
CA PRO A 82 6.80 -7.23 2.43
C PRO A 82 5.66 -8.22 2.68
N LEU A 83 4.68 -8.21 1.80
CA LEU A 83 3.55 -9.13 1.86
C LEU A 83 3.44 -9.86 0.51
N ASP A 84 3.61 -11.18 0.55
CA ASP A 84 3.62 -11.99 -0.65
C ASP A 84 2.24 -12.07 -1.30
N VAL A 85 2.22 -12.21 -2.62
CA VAL A 85 1.01 -12.54 -3.38
C VAL A 85 0.85 -14.06 -3.37
N THR A 86 -0.31 -14.53 -2.93
CA THR A 86 -0.62 -15.95 -2.86
C THR A 86 -1.75 -16.30 -3.84
N PRO A 87 -1.88 -17.58 -4.24
CA PRO A 87 -3.03 -18.00 -5.04
C PRO A 87 -4.38 -17.64 -4.40
N ALA A 88 -4.49 -17.76 -3.08
CA ALA A 88 -5.72 -17.37 -2.38
C ALA A 88 -6.05 -15.89 -2.56
N GLN A 89 -5.05 -15.02 -2.51
CA GLN A 89 -5.25 -13.60 -2.78
C GLN A 89 -5.69 -13.35 -4.22
N VAL A 90 -5.13 -14.07 -5.18
CA VAL A 90 -5.52 -13.94 -6.59
C VAL A 90 -6.97 -14.35 -6.79
N PHE A 91 -7.39 -15.46 -6.17
CA PHE A 91 -8.79 -15.90 -6.25
C PHE A 91 -9.74 -14.87 -5.65
N LEU A 92 -9.38 -14.29 -4.52
CA LEU A 92 -10.17 -13.22 -3.90
C LEU A 92 -10.21 -11.97 -4.78
N ALA A 93 -9.07 -11.59 -5.37
CA ALA A 93 -9.00 -10.45 -6.30
C ALA A 93 -9.94 -10.64 -7.49
N ASP A 94 -10.03 -11.85 -8.01
CA ASP A 94 -10.95 -12.17 -9.10
C ASP A 94 -12.42 -11.95 -8.71
N GLU A 95 -12.74 -12.08 -7.44
CA GLU A 95 -14.09 -11.83 -6.93
C GLU A 95 -14.37 -10.34 -6.68
N LEU A 96 -13.33 -9.52 -6.51
CA LEU A 96 -13.47 -8.09 -6.20
C LEU A 96 -13.56 -7.27 -7.48
N ARG A 97 -14.76 -7.16 -8.05
CA ARG A 97 -14.98 -6.57 -9.37
C ARG A 97 -15.61 -5.16 -9.28
N PHE A 98 -15.07 -4.31 -8.43
CA PHE A 98 -15.60 -2.97 -8.24
C PHE A 98 -15.04 -1.95 -9.26
N ASN A 99 -13.93 -2.24 -9.91
CA ASN A 99 -13.35 -1.43 -10.98
C ASN A 99 -12.57 -2.32 -11.95
N ARG A 100 -11.89 -1.69 -12.92
CA ARG A 100 -11.12 -2.42 -13.95
C ARG A 100 -9.63 -2.44 -13.68
N ASP A 101 -9.18 -1.90 -12.55
CA ASP A 101 -7.76 -1.86 -12.22
C ASP A 101 -7.35 -3.16 -11.55
N PRO A 102 -6.51 -3.98 -12.22
CA PRO A 102 -6.09 -5.26 -11.65
C PRO A 102 -5.18 -5.11 -10.43
N PHE A 103 -4.46 -4.00 -10.32
CA PHE A 103 -3.63 -3.74 -9.14
C PHE A 103 -4.50 -3.44 -7.93
N ASP A 104 -5.54 -2.62 -8.08
CA ASP A 104 -6.47 -2.31 -6.99
C ASP A 104 -7.11 -3.58 -6.42
N ALA A 105 -7.52 -4.50 -7.30
CA ALA A 105 -8.13 -5.75 -6.87
C ALA A 105 -7.15 -6.60 -6.04
N LEU A 106 -5.91 -6.73 -6.48
CA LEU A 106 -4.89 -7.50 -5.75
C LEU A 106 -4.50 -6.83 -4.43
N ILE A 107 -4.40 -5.50 -4.41
CA ILE A 107 -4.08 -4.77 -3.18
C ILE A 107 -5.21 -4.92 -2.15
N CYS A 108 -6.46 -4.78 -2.58
CA CYS A 108 -7.61 -4.99 -1.70
C CYS A 108 -7.67 -6.44 -1.19
N ALA A 109 -7.39 -7.40 -2.06
CA ALA A 109 -7.34 -8.81 -1.66
C ALA A 109 -6.26 -9.06 -0.61
N ALA A 110 -5.10 -8.44 -0.76
CA ALA A 110 -4.01 -8.53 0.22
C ALA A 110 -4.47 -8.01 1.59
N ALA A 111 -5.09 -6.83 1.63
CA ALA A 111 -5.57 -6.24 2.87
C ALA A 111 -6.63 -7.12 3.54
N ARG A 112 -7.58 -7.65 2.77
CA ARG A 112 -8.62 -8.54 3.30
C ARG A 112 -8.06 -9.85 3.83
N THR A 113 -7.07 -10.42 3.15
CA THR A 113 -6.47 -11.70 3.56
C THR A 113 -5.81 -11.58 4.93
N VAL A 114 -5.19 -10.45 5.23
CA VAL A 114 -4.57 -10.21 6.55
C VAL A 114 -5.52 -9.49 7.52
N ALA A 115 -6.75 -9.20 7.11
CA ALA A 115 -7.77 -8.54 7.91
C ALA A 115 -7.31 -7.18 8.48
N LEU A 116 -6.63 -6.39 7.65
CA LEU A 116 -6.11 -5.08 8.03
C LEU A 116 -6.71 -3.99 7.15
N PRO A 117 -6.75 -2.74 7.64
CA PRO A 117 -7.16 -1.62 6.81
C PRO A 117 -6.14 -1.31 5.73
N LEU A 118 -6.60 -0.66 4.67
CA LEU A 118 -5.80 -0.23 3.54
C LEU A 118 -5.61 1.29 3.58
N ILE A 119 -4.37 1.73 3.45
CA ILE A 119 -4.07 3.16 3.28
C ILE A 119 -4.21 3.47 1.79
N THR A 120 -5.24 4.24 1.44
CA THR A 120 -5.53 4.61 0.06
C THR A 120 -6.37 5.88 0.00
N ARG A 121 -6.15 6.67 -1.03
CA ARG A 121 -6.96 7.83 -1.37
C ARG A 121 -8.10 7.46 -2.34
N ASP A 122 -8.06 6.29 -2.92
CA ASP A 122 -8.93 5.91 -4.03
C ASP A 122 -10.40 5.91 -3.62
N ALA A 123 -11.21 6.72 -4.31
CA ALA A 123 -12.63 6.87 -4.02
C ALA A 123 -13.43 5.60 -4.38
N GLU A 124 -13.03 4.89 -5.45
CA GLU A 124 -13.72 3.66 -5.86
C GLU A 124 -13.50 2.55 -4.84
N ILE A 125 -12.28 2.42 -4.33
CA ILE A 125 -11.97 1.45 -3.26
C ILE A 125 -12.79 1.77 -2.03
N ARG A 126 -12.79 3.04 -1.60
CA ARG A 126 -13.57 3.46 -0.43
C ARG A 126 -15.05 3.18 -0.60
N ALA A 127 -15.61 3.53 -1.76
CA ALA A 127 -17.05 3.34 -2.05
C ALA A 127 -17.43 1.87 -2.16
N SER A 128 -16.50 1.00 -2.53
CA SER A 128 -16.77 -0.44 -2.69
C SER A 128 -17.12 -1.15 -1.38
N GLY A 129 -16.66 -0.63 -0.24
CA GLY A 129 -16.79 -1.31 1.04
C GLY A 129 -15.98 -2.59 1.15
N ALA A 130 -15.09 -2.88 0.20
CA ALA A 130 -14.31 -4.11 0.18
C ALA A 130 -13.30 -4.18 1.31
N VAL A 131 -12.79 -3.03 1.75
CA VAL A 131 -11.78 -2.91 2.81
C VAL A 131 -12.09 -1.71 3.69
N MET A 132 -11.55 -1.72 4.91
CA MET A 132 -11.51 -0.51 5.74
C MET A 132 -10.40 0.40 5.20
N VAL A 133 -10.67 1.70 5.13
CA VAL A 133 -9.75 2.66 4.52
C VAL A 133 -9.22 3.63 5.58
N ILE A 134 -7.91 3.89 5.51
CA ILE A 134 -7.24 4.97 6.25
C ILE A 134 -6.81 6.02 5.25
N TRP A 135 -7.14 7.28 5.52
CA TRP A 135 -6.62 8.39 4.72
C TRP A 135 -6.58 9.74 5.48
#